data_31cabd23a4040fbab0e8ab3693504291
#
_entry.id   31cabd23a4040fbab0e8ab3693504291
#
_cell.length_a   1.000
_cell.length_b   1.000
_cell.length_c   1.000
_cell.angle_alpha   90.00
_cell.angle_beta   90.00
_cell.angle_gamma   90.00
#
_symmetry.space_group_name_H-M   'P 1'
#
loop_
_entity.id
_entity.type
_entity.pdbx_description
1 polymer ?
#
loop_
_entity_poly.entity_id
_entity_poly.type
_entity_poly.pdbx_seq_one_letter_code
_entity_poly.pdbx_strand_id
1 'polypeptide(L)'
;MLALQSPELDLLGVTTVAGNFSVEQATVDALRLLEIAGRDDLKVYRGANMPLLHEKSEYAATRHGQWWSDAPPTTPPGGFARRTAEPLAAVQFLIDVVNAHPGEVTIMAIGPMTNVAMALRQE
;
A
#
# COMPACT_ATOMS: atom_id res chain seq x y z
N MET A 1 -3.85 -9.01 8.31
CA MET A 1 -3.69 -10.12 9.29
C MET A 1 -4.33 -11.42 8.77
N LEU A 2 -5.62 -11.45 8.39
CA LEU A 2 -6.27 -12.69 7.92
C LEU A 2 -5.52 -13.36 6.77
N ALA A 3 -5.17 -12.61 5.73
CA ALA A 3 -4.42 -13.12 4.58
C ALA A 3 -3.04 -13.69 4.96
N LEU A 4 -2.38 -13.14 5.99
CA LEU A 4 -1.08 -13.63 6.47
C LEU A 4 -1.17 -14.98 7.16
N GLN A 5 -2.36 -15.35 7.63
CA GLN A 5 -2.61 -16.59 8.38
C GLN A 5 -3.30 -17.66 7.53
N SER A 6 -3.63 -17.33 6.29
CA SER A 6 -4.30 -18.27 5.36
C SER A 6 -3.27 -19.11 4.61
N PRO A 7 -3.16 -20.41 4.89
CA PRO A 7 -2.15 -21.25 4.26
C PRO A 7 -2.42 -21.50 2.76
N GLU A 8 -3.64 -21.19 2.30
CA GLU A 8 -4.02 -21.29 0.89
C GLU A 8 -3.57 -20.12 0.04
N LEU A 9 -3.08 -19.03 0.69
CA LEU A 9 -2.67 -17.81 0.02
C LEU A 9 -1.14 -17.69 0.01
N ASP A 10 -0.58 -17.65 -1.18
CA ASP A 10 0.81 -17.24 -1.39
C ASP A 10 0.86 -15.75 -1.66
N LEU A 11 1.27 -14.98 -0.63
CA LEU A 11 1.34 -13.53 -0.73
C LEU A 11 2.63 -13.09 -1.40
N LEU A 12 2.52 -12.45 -2.56
CA LEU A 12 3.66 -11.98 -3.35
C LEU A 12 4.19 -10.62 -2.88
N GLY A 13 3.36 -9.82 -2.25
CA GLY A 13 3.74 -8.50 -1.72
C GLY A 13 2.56 -7.70 -1.23
N VAL A 14 2.85 -6.56 -0.62
CA VAL A 14 1.86 -5.60 -0.12
C VAL A 14 2.10 -4.25 -0.80
N THR A 15 1.05 -3.69 -1.37
CA THR A 15 1.09 -2.33 -1.93
C THR A 15 0.30 -1.38 -1.06
N THR A 16 0.81 -0.17 -0.84
CA THR A 16 0.14 0.86 -0.05
C THR A 16 -0.39 1.97 -0.95
N VAL A 17 -1.36 2.72 -0.46
CA VAL A 17 -2.00 3.81 -1.18
C VAL A 17 -2.55 4.82 -0.19
N ALA A 18 -2.57 6.10 -0.56
CA ALA A 18 -3.26 7.11 0.24
C ALA A 18 -4.77 6.86 0.26
N GLY A 19 -5.35 6.99 1.42
CA GLY A 19 -6.78 6.80 1.64
C GLY A 19 -7.21 7.47 2.95
N ASN A 20 -7.51 6.72 3.98
CA ASN A 20 -7.80 7.28 5.31
C ASN A 20 -6.58 7.95 5.96
N PHE A 21 -5.39 7.58 5.51
CA PHE A 21 -4.11 8.14 5.92
C PHE A 21 -3.26 8.48 4.71
N SER A 22 -2.17 9.24 4.91
CA SER A 22 -1.17 9.43 3.87
C SER A 22 -0.53 8.09 3.46
N VAL A 23 0.00 8.01 2.26
CA VAL A 23 0.70 6.79 1.81
C VAL A 23 1.93 6.51 2.66
N GLU A 24 2.57 7.54 3.19
CA GLU A 24 3.70 7.42 4.12
C GLU A 24 3.28 6.70 5.40
N GLN A 25 2.18 7.14 6.03
CA GLN A 25 1.64 6.49 7.22
C GLN A 25 1.22 5.05 6.92
N ALA A 26 0.48 4.83 5.85
CA ALA A 26 0.07 3.48 5.45
C ALA A 26 1.27 2.55 5.21
N THR A 27 2.37 3.09 4.68
CA THR A 27 3.59 2.32 4.42
C THR A 27 4.32 1.93 5.71
N VAL A 28 4.52 2.85 6.63
CA VAL A 28 5.19 2.53 7.90
C VAL A 28 4.34 1.60 8.77
N ASP A 29 3.03 1.75 8.75
CA ASP A 29 2.10 0.86 9.47
C ASP A 29 2.11 -0.55 8.87
N ALA A 30 2.12 -0.68 7.54
CA ALA A 30 2.21 -1.98 6.86
C ALA A 30 3.52 -2.70 7.19
N LEU A 31 4.65 -2.00 7.13
CA LEU A 31 5.96 -2.54 7.49
C LEU A 31 5.98 -3.01 8.94
N ARG A 32 5.47 -2.20 9.87
CA ARG A 32 5.42 -2.55 11.28
C ARG A 32 4.50 -3.76 11.54
N LEU A 33 3.35 -3.80 10.89
CA LEU A 33 2.41 -4.91 11.00
C LEU A 33 3.04 -6.23 10.54
N LEU A 34 3.76 -6.22 9.41
CA LEU A 34 4.44 -7.41 8.90
C LEU A 34 5.55 -7.86 9.85
N GLU A 35 6.32 -6.94 10.43
CA GLU A 35 7.36 -7.26 11.41
C GLU A 35 6.76 -7.90 12.67
N ILE A 36 5.65 -7.35 13.20
CA ILE A 36 4.95 -7.94 14.36
C ILE A 36 4.40 -9.34 14.02
N ALA A 37 3.95 -9.54 12.77
CA ALA A 37 3.45 -10.83 12.30
C ALA A 37 4.56 -11.84 11.99
N GLY A 38 5.84 -11.47 12.10
CA GLY A 38 6.97 -12.33 11.76
C GLY A 38 7.08 -12.63 10.26
N ARG A 39 6.53 -11.75 9.40
CA ARG A 39 6.51 -11.89 7.93
C ARG A 39 7.49 -10.92 7.29
N ASP A 40 8.74 -11.00 7.71
CA ASP A 40 9.84 -10.22 7.15
C ASP A 40 10.22 -10.61 5.71
N ASP A 41 9.69 -11.72 5.24
CA ASP A 41 9.79 -12.19 3.86
C ASP A 41 8.98 -11.34 2.88
N LEU A 42 7.83 -10.79 3.34
CA LEU A 42 6.94 -10.00 2.49
C LEU A 42 7.44 -8.57 2.29
N LYS A 43 7.50 -8.18 1.05
CA LYS A 43 7.91 -6.84 0.62
C LYS A 43 6.74 -5.86 0.61
N VAL A 44 7.02 -4.61 0.92
CA VAL A 44 6.05 -3.51 0.87
C VAL A 44 6.48 -2.52 -0.22
N TYR A 45 5.54 -2.20 -1.10
CA TYR A 45 5.73 -1.28 -2.21
C TYR A 45 4.87 -0.04 -2.00
N ARG A 46 5.52 1.13 -1.95
CA ARG A 46 4.82 2.39 -1.77
C ARG A 46 4.11 2.78 -3.06
N GLY A 47 2.82 3.10 -2.97
CA GLY A 47 1.99 3.48 -4.10
C GLY A 47 1.63 4.96 -4.15
N ALA A 48 0.48 5.24 -4.76
CA ALA A 48 0.00 6.58 -5.01
C ALA A 48 -0.26 7.35 -3.72
N ASN A 49 0.23 8.59 -3.68
CA ASN A 49 -0.01 9.53 -2.58
C ASN A 49 -1.28 10.38 -2.79
N MET A 50 -1.91 10.29 -3.95
CA MET A 50 -3.12 11.03 -4.30
C MET A 50 -4.02 10.20 -5.20
N PRO A 51 -5.35 10.36 -5.13
CA PRO A 51 -6.28 9.75 -6.08
C PRO A 51 -6.14 10.38 -7.47
N LEU A 52 -6.59 9.65 -8.50
CA LEU A 52 -6.54 10.11 -9.90
C LEU A 52 -7.39 11.35 -10.15
N LEU A 53 -8.57 11.39 -9.51
CA LEU A 53 -9.48 12.53 -9.54
C LEU A 53 -9.49 13.13 -8.14
N HIS A 54 -8.85 14.26 -7.97
CA HIS A 54 -8.64 14.87 -6.68
C HIS A 54 -9.01 16.34 -6.69
N GLU A 55 -9.94 16.70 -5.82
CA GLU A 55 -10.15 18.08 -5.39
C GLU A 55 -9.77 18.19 -3.92
N LYS A 56 -8.84 19.09 -3.62
CA LYS A 56 -8.56 19.53 -2.25
C LYS A 56 -9.70 20.43 -1.79
N SER A 57 -10.87 19.86 -1.52
CA SER A 57 -12.01 20.58 -1.00
C SER A 57 -11.97 20.65 0.53
N GLU A 58 -12.56 21.71 1.11
CA GLU A 58 -12.74 21.77 2.57
C GLU A 58 -13.51 20.55 3.11
N TYR A 59 -14.42 20.03 2.31
CA TYR A 59 -15.20 18.83 2.67
C TYR A 59 -14.32 17.59 2.77
N ALA A 60 -13.40 17.40 1.84
CA ALA A 60 -12.45 16.31 1.90
C ALA A 60 -11.49 16.47 3.09
N ALA A 61 -11.03 17.69 3.35
CA ALA A 61 -10.18 18.00 4.49
C ALA A 61 -10.84 17.71 5.83
N THR A 62 -12.14 17.97 5.97
CA THR A 62 -12.89 17.75 7.21
C THR A 62 -13.25 16.29 7.45
N ARG A 63 -13.45 15.49 6.41
CA ARG A 63 -13.88 14.09 6.54
C ARG A 63 -12.76 13.06 6.58
N HIS A 64 -11.69 13.31 5.83
CA HIS A 64 -10.62 12.34 5.64
C HIS A 64 -9.30 12.79 6.25
N GLY A 65 -9.31 13.87 7.02
CA GLY A 65 -8.13 14.37 7.69
C GLY A 65 -7.02 14.73 6.70
N GLN A 66 -5.82 14.28 6.99
CA GLN A 66 -4.62 14.69 6.29
C GLN A 66 -4.07 13.63 5.32
N TRP A 67 -4.93 12.90 4.62
CA TRP A 67 -4.49 11.82 3.72
C TRP A 67 -3.55 12.28 2.58
N TRP A 68 -3.55 13.56 2.24
CA TRP A 68 -2.58 14.18 1.33
C TRP A 68 -1.54 15.05 2.07
N SER A 69 -1.40 14.87 3.36
CA SER A 69 -0.44 15.65 4.16
C SER A 69 0.99 15.22 3.82
N ASP A 70 1.85 16.21 3.64
CA ASP A 70 3.30 16.02 3.57
C ASP A 70 3.94 15.90 4.96
N ALA A 71 3.12 15.81 6.02
CA ALA A 71 3.61 15.64 7.37
C ALA A 71 4.32 14.28 7.50
N PRO A 72 5.40 14.21 8.26
CA PRO A 72 6.06 12.95 8.56
C PRO A 72 5.09 11.95 9.21
N PRO A 73 5.23 10.66 8.92
CA PRO A 73 4.37 9.66 9.53
C PRO A 73 4.55 9.63 11.05
N THR A 74 3.47 9.41 11.76
CA THR A 74 3.51 9.18 13.21
C THR A 74 4.10 7.81 13.50
N THR A 75 4.79 7.70 14.64
CA THR A 75 5.40 6.43 15.04
C THR A 75 4.33 5.37 15.29
N PRO A 76 4.39 4.22 14.61
CA PRO A 76 3.47 3.11 14.87
C PRO A 76 3.62 2.54 16.28
N PRO A 77 2.60 1.83 16.81
CA PRO A 77 2.71 1.14 18.08
C PRO A 77 3.94 0.21 18.14
N GLY A 78 4.78 0.39 19.14
CA GLY A 78 6.03 -0.35 19.31
C GLY A 78 7.19 0.13 18.44
N GLY A 79 7.07 1.30 17.78
CA GLY A 79 8.13 1.90 16.99
C GLY A 79 8.04 1.64 15.49
N PHE A 80 8.92 2.26 14.74
CA PHE A 80 9.08 1.98 13.31
C PHE A 80 9.65 0.58 13.08
N ALA A 81 9.29 -0.03 11.97
CA ALA A 81 9.91 -1.29 11.54
C ALA A 81 11.40 -1.07 11.21
N ARG A 82 12.19 -2.13 11.35
CA ARG A 82 13.62 -2.12 10.99
C ARG A 82 13.82 -2.07 9.48
N ARG A 83 12.84 -2.56 8.72
CA ARG A 83 12.85 -2.55 7.25
C ARG A 83 12.24 -1.27 6.70
N THR A 84 12.58 -1.01 5.46
CA THR A 84 11.97 0.05 4.63
C THR A 84 11.16 -0.58 3.48
N ALA A 85 10.29 0.23 2.86
CA ALA A 85 9.64 -0.17 1.63
C ALA A 85 10.66 -0.38 0.50
N GLU A 86 10.28 -1.22 -0.47
CA GLU A 86 11.08 -1.43 -1.67
C GLU A 86 11.19 -0.12 -2.48
N PRO A 87 12.30 0.11 -3.17
CA PRO A 87 12.48 1.29 -4.01
C PRO A 87 11.55 1.28 -5.24
N LEU A 88 11.09 0.09 -5.65
CA LEU A 88 10.15 -0.07 -6.76
C LEU A 88 8.76 0.44 -6.36
N ALA A 89 8.14 1.24 -7.21
CA ALA A 89 6.79 1.75 -6.96
C ALA A 89 5.74 0.63 -7.07
N ALA A 90 4.66 0.73 -6.27
CA ALA A 90 3.58 -0.24 -6.24
C ALA A 90 2.96 -0.52 -7.61
N VAL A 91 2.78 0.52 -8.42
CA VAL A 91 2.21 0.38 -9.78
C VAL A 91 3.10 -0.50 -10.65
N GLN A 92 4.40 -0.26 -10.65
CA GLN A 92 5.34 -1.07 -11.42
C GLN A 92 5.41 -2.50 -10.91
N PHE A 93 5.42 -2.69 -9.59
CA PHE A 93 5.34 -4.03 -9.00
C PHE A 93 4.10 -4.81 -9.46
N LEU A 94 2.92 -4.16 -9.47
CA LEU A 94 1.67 -4.79 -9.94
C LEU A 94 1.78 -5.22 -11.40
N ILE A 95 2.30 -4.36 -12.27
CA ILE A 95 2.51 -4.66 -13.68
C ILE A 95 3.48 -5.85 -13.84
N ASP A 96 4.63 -5.76 -13.20
CA ASP A 96 5.68 -6.77 -13.34
C ASP A 96 5.21 -8.15 -12.87
N VAL A 97 4.54 -8.22 -11.70
CA VAL A 97 4.11 -9.50 -11.13
C VAL A 97 2.97 -10.13 -11.93
N VAL A 98 2.03 -9.34 -12.43
CA VAL A 98 0.92 -9.87 -13.27
C VAL A 98 1.46 -10.36 -14.62
N ASN A 99 2.39 -9.64 -15.22
CA ASN A 99 3.00 -10.04 -16.48
C ASN A 99 3.92 -11.25 -16.35
N ALA A 100 4.58 -11.40 -15.21
CA ALA A 100 5.41 -12.59 -14.94
C ALA A 100 4.58 -13.87 -14.70
N HIS A 101 3.33 -13.73 -14.22
CA HIS A 101 2.44 -14.82 -13.87
C HIS A 101 1.03 -14.63 -14.45
N PRO A 102 0.86 -14.69 -15.79
CA PRO A 102 -0.41 -14.42 -16.44
C PRO A 102 -1.52 -15.39 -16.00
N GLY A 103 -2.62 -14.84 -15.49
CA GLY A 103 -3.77 -15.60 -15.04
C GLY A 103 -3.63 -16.26 -13.66
N GLU A 104 -2.48 -16.13 -13.00
CA GLU A 104 -2.22 -16.75 -11.71
C GLU A 104 -2.29 -15.78 -10.52
N VAL A 105 -2.22 -14.46 -10.80
CA VAL A 105 -2.20 -13.42 -9.76
C VAL A 105 -3.60 -12.92 -9.46
N THR A 106 -3.95 -12.90 -8.18
CA THR A 106 -5.14 -12.23 -7.67
C THR A 106 -4.76 -10.96 -6.91
N ILE A 107 -5.33 -9.83 -7.31
CA ILE A 107 -5.17 -8.57 -6.60
C ILE A 107 -6.31 -8.39 -5.61
N MET A 108 -5.99 -8.37 -4.32
CA MET A 108 -6.96 -8.07 -3.26
C MET A 108 -6.91 -6.58 -2.93
N ALA A 109 -7.74 -5.78 -3.59
CA ALA A 109 -7.81 -4.34 -3.37
C ALA A 109 -8.81 -4.01 -2.25
N ILE A 110 -8.31 -3.75 -1.06
CA ILE A 110 -9.09 -3.43 0.15
C ILE A 110 -9.01 -1.94 0.55
N GLY A 111 -8.32 -1.14 -0.25
CA GLY A 111 -8.21 0.31 -0.15
C GLY A 111 -8.62 1.00 -1.46
N PRO A 112 -8.30 2.29 -1.63
CA PRO A 112 -8.54 2.98 -2.89
C PRO A 112 -7.87 2.30 -4.08
N MET A 113 -8.57 2.26 -5.21
CA MET A 113 -8.15 1.53 -6.42
C MET A 113 -7.09 2.28 -7.26
N THR A 114 -6.50 3.36 -6.74
CA THR A 114 -5.60 4.24 -7.50
C THR A 114 -4.43 3.50 -8.13
N ASN A 115 -3.73 2.64 -7.37
CA ASN A 115 -2.61 1.85 -7.90
C ASN A 115 -3.06 0.92 -9.03
N VAL A 116 -4.19 0.25 -8.85
CA VAL A 116 -4.75 -0.68 -9.86
C VAL A 116 -5.16 0.07 -11.12
N ALA A 117 -5.85 1.20 -10.97
CA ALA A 117 -6.24 2.03 -12.09
C ALA A 117 -5.04 2.61 -12.86
N MET A 118 -3.97 2.98 -12.14
CA MET A 118 -2.72 3.44 -12.76
C MET A 118 -2.01 2.30 -13.50
N ALA A 119 -1.97 1.10 -12.94
CA ALA A 119 -1.40 -0.07 -13.60
C ALA A 119 -2.14 -0.38 -14.90
N LEU A 120 -3.48 -0.46 -14.86
CA LEU A 120 -4.32 -0.70 -16.05
C LEU A 120 -4.20 0.38 -17.13
N ARG A 121 -3.76 1.59 -16.80
CA ARG A 121 -3.55 2.66 -17.79
C ARG A 121 -2.18 2.61 -18.45
N GLN A 122 -1.24 1.90 -17.88
CA GLN A 122 0.13 1.77 -18.40
C GLN A 122 0.32 0.51 -19.24
N GLU A 123 -0.59 -0.43 -19.12
CA GLU A 123 -0.71 -1.61 -19.98
C GLU A 123 -1.65 -1.30 -21.16
#